data_ce809dd9bfe7e893d0711c6a9db48e4f
#
_entry.id   ce809dd9bfe7e893d0711c6a9db48e4f
#
_cell.length_a   1.000
_cell.length_b   1.000
_cell.length_c   1.000
_cell.angle_alpha   90.00
_cell.angle_beta   90.00
_cell.angle_gamma   90.00
#
_symmetry.space_group_name_H-M   'P 1'
#
loop_
_entity.id
_entity.type
_entity.pdbx_description
1 polymer ?
#
loop_
_entity_poly.entity_id
_entity_poly.type
_entity_poly.pdbx_seq_one_letter_code
_entity_poly.pdbx_strand_id
1 'polypeptide(L)'
;MVLHLFNIANFRVDGGAMFGVVPKVLWSRVYASDVNNLIVLTLRSLIVETDGHIILVDTGWGDKQDEKFFRHVYLHGGEGLLQGLKKRGYGREDITDVFLTHLHADHCGGAVRKKERGKGYELTFPEATCHVSRTQLEWAVKNNPREADSYLEENIIPLIDSGHLNLVDEEEELFHGFFVRICYGHTPGLMIPVIKYKDKTLVYTGDLIPTVAHLPVIWNMSYDIESLKTIDEKGQLLQEALEGNYILVFQHDEHTECCTLEMTPKGIRAKEKFLFENII
;
A
#
# COMPACT_ATOMS: atom_id res chain seq x y z
N MET A 1 11.20 -8.94 -16.45
CA MET A 1 10.53 -8.51 -15.19
C MET A 1 10.29 -9.73 -14.32
N VAL A 2 10.61 -9.65 -13.01
CA VAL A 2 10.32 -10.66 -11.97
C VAL A 2 9.46 -9.99 -10.90
N LEU A 3 8.49 -10.71 -10.37
CA LEU A 3 7.55 -10.18 -9.38
C LEU A 3 7.48 -11.09 -8.15
N HIS A 4 7.48 -10.52 -6.94
CA HIS A 4 7.25 -11.25 -5.70
C HIS A 4 6.35 -10.43 -4.78
N LEU A 5 5.25 -11.03 -4.34
CA LEU A 5 4.40 -10.47 -3.29
C LEU A 5 4.74 -11.19 -1.96
N PHE A 6 4.77 -10.44 -0.86
CA PHE A 6 4.93 -11.04 0.46
C PHE A 6 4.27 -10.20 1.55
N ASN A 7 3.87 -10.85 2.62
CA ASN A 7 3.25 -10.20 3.76
C ASN A 7 4.31 -9.88 4.83
N ILE A 8 4.56 -8.59 5.07
CA ILE A 8 5.49 -8.11 6.09
C ILE A 8 4.97 -8.45 7.48
N ALA A 9 3.71 -8.12 7.77
CA ALA A 9 3.05 -8.34 9.03
C ALA A 9 1.53 -8.21 8.88
N ASN A 10 0.79 -8.59 9.91
CA ASN A 10 -0.62 -8.28 10.06
C ASN A 10 -0.79 -7.25 11.18
N PHE A 11 -1.85 -6.47 11.12
CA PHE A 11 -2.22 -5.52 12.16
C PHE A 11 -3.74 -5.47 12.32
N ARG A 12 -4.24 -4.76 13.32
CA ARG A 12 -5.69 -4.63 13.53
C ARG A 12 -6.11 -3.18 13.60
N VAL A 13 -7.27 -2.93 13.02
CA VAL A 13 -7.93 -1.62 13.01
C VAL A 13 -9.43 -1.76 13.29
N ASP A 14 -10.08 -0.68 13.68
CA ASP A 14 -11.53 -0.67 13.82
C ASP A 14 -12.23 -0.86 12.46
N GLY A 15 -13.10 -1.87 12.39
CA GLY A 15 -13.83 -2.17 11.15
C GLY A 15 -14.80 -1.05 10.75
N GLY A 16 -15.31 -0.26 11.70
CA GLY A 16 -16.12 0.91 11.38
C GLY A 16 -15.29 1.99 10.68
N ALA A 17 -14.05 2.20 11.10
CA ALA A 17 -13.14 3.12 10.43
C ALA A 17 -12.79 2.65 9.01
N MET A 18 -12.57 1.34 8.81
CA MET A 18 -12.29 0.78 7.48
C MET A 18 -13.46 0.80 6.51
N PHE A 19 -14.69 0.69 7.02
CA PHE A 19 -15.89 0.64 6.16
C PHE A 19 -16.72 1.94 6.17
N GLY A 20 -16.26 2.98 6.87
CA GLY A 20 -16.85 4.31 6.87
C GLY A 20 -18.32 4.30 7.23
N VAL A 21 -19.15 4.83 6.33
CA VAL A 21 -20.60 4.94 6.54
C VAL A 21 -21.35 3.64 6.27
N VAL A 22 -20.69 2.57 5.84
CA VAL A 22 -21.33 1.27 5.59
C VAL A 22 -21.75 0.65 6.92
N PRO A 23 -23.04 0.31 7.11
CA PRO A 23 -23.50 -0.30 8.37
C PRO A 23 -22.77 -1.61 8.69
N LYS A 24 -22.41 -1.82 9.98
CA LYS A 24 -21.72 -3.04 10.44
C LYS A 24 -22.45 -4.32 10.01
N VAL A 25 -23.78 -4.33 10.07
CA VAL A 25 -24.61 -5.47 9.65
C VAL A 25 -24.46 -5.87 8.18
N LEU A 26 -23.86 -5.01 7.35
CA LEU A 26 -23.54 -5.29 5.95
C LEU A 26 -22.09 -5.73 5.81
N TRP A 27 -21.12 -4.91 6.25
CA TRP A 27 -19.73 -5.21 6.02
C TRP A 27 -19.23 -6.42 6.82
N SER A 28 -19.76 -6.68 8.03
CA SER A 28 -19.38 -7.84 8.83
C SER A 28 -19.77 -9.20 8.21
N ARG A 29 -20.57 -9.20 7.16
CA ARG A 29 -20.88 -10.41 6.38
C ARG A 29 -19.79 -10.79 5.40
N VAL A 30 -18.91 -9.86 5.06
CA VAL A 30 -17.86 -10.03 4.05
C VAL A 30 -16.44 -9.87 4.64
N TYR A 31 -16.36 -9.28 5.83
CA TYR A 31 -15.10 -9.12 6.56
C TYR A 31 -15.33 -9.31 8.06
N ALA A 32 -14.70 -10.33 8.65
CA ALA A 32 -14.92 -10.68 10.05
C ALA A 32 -14.28 -9.67 11.01
N SER A 33 -14.97 -9.35 12.11
CA SER A 33 -14.41 -8.56 13.21
C SER A 33 -14.51 -9.30 14.54
N ASP A 34 -13.63 -8.97 15.48
CA ASP A 34 -13.70 -9.46 16.85
C ASP A 34 -14.76 -8.71 17.69
N VAL A 35 -14.82 -9.04 19.00
CA VAL A 35 -15.78 -8.43 19.94
C VAL A 35 -15.55 -6.92 20.15
N ASN A 36 -14.34 -6.45 19.90
CA ASN A 36 -13.96 -5.04 19.98
C ASN A 36 -14.12 -4.30 18.64
N ASN A 37 -14.75 -4.92 17.64
CA ASN A 37 -14.90 -4.40 16.28
C ASN A 37 -13.60 -4.34 15.48
N LEU A 38 -12.53 -5.00 15.93
CA LEU A 38 -11.25 -5.02 15.24
C LEU A 38 -11.27 -6.05 14.11
N ILE A 39 -10.82 -5.63 12.94
CA ILE A 39 -10.56 -6.49 11.78
C ILE A 39 -9.06 -6.64 11.58
N VAL A 40 -8.64 -7.72 10.93
CA VAL A 40 -7.24 -7.96 10.59
C VAL A 40 -6.93 -7.44 9.19
N LEU A 41 -5.85 -6.70 9.06
CA LEU A 41 -5.30 -6.26 7.79
C LEU A 41 -3.88 -6.81 7.62
N THR A 42 -3.47 -7.04 6.38
CA THR A 42 -2.09 -7.40 6.01
C THR A 42 -1.29 -6.18 5.62
N LEU A 43 0.03 -6.29 5.69
CA LEU A 43 0.98 -5.32 5.13
C LEU A 43 1.76 -6.03 4.02
N ARG A 44 1.17 -6.15 2.85
CA ARG A 44 1.87 -6.74 1.71
C ARG A 44 2.79 -5.73 1.07
N SER A 45 3.95 -6.20 0.64
CA SER A 45 4.89 -5.46 -0.18
C SER A 45 5.12 -6.22 -1.47
N LEU A 46 5.34 -5.50 -2.56
CA LEU A 46 5.59 -6.07 -3.87
C LEU A 46 7.03 -5.74 -4.30
N ILE A 47 7.79 -6.75 -4.68
CA ILE A 47 9.09 -6.58 -5.35
C ILE A 47 8.84 -6.66 -6.85
N VAL A 48 9.38 -5.70 -7.60
CA VAL A 48 9.38 -5.67 -9.06
C VAL A 48 10.81 -5.53 -9.54
N GLU A 49 11.33 -6.56 -10.21
CA GLU A 49 12.63 -6.48 -10.87
C GLU A 49 12.44 -6.26 -12.37
N THR A 50 12.95 -5.18 -12.90
CA THR A 50 12.88 -4.81 -14.32
C THR A 50 14.07 -3.92 -14.72
N ASP A 51 14.68 -4.21 -15.87
CA ASP A 51 15.75 -3.40 -16.50
C ASP A 51 16.89 -2.97 -15.55
N GLY A 52 17.28 -3.86 -14.63
CA GLY A 52 18.34 -3.59 -13.66
C GLY A 52 17.89 -2.86 -12.40
N HIS A 53 16.61 -2.51 -12.29
CA HIS A 53 16.00 -1.97 -11.08
C HIS A 53 15.37 -3.09 -10.23
N ILE A 54 15.55 -3.00 -8.92
CA ILE A 54 14.88 -3.84 -7.92
C ILE A 54 14.04 -2.89 -7.06
N ILE A 55 12.77 -2.80 -7.40
CA ILE A 55 11.80 -1.86 -6.86
C ILE A 55 11.01 -2.52 -5.74
N LEU A 56 11.00 -1.93 -4.56
CA LEU A 56 10.19 -2.35 -3.41
C LEU A 56 9.00 -1.40 -3.25
N VAL A 57 7.78 -1.90 -3.43
CA VAL A 57 6.55 -1.13 -3.25
C VAL A 57 6.08 -1.28 -1.82
N ASP A 58 6.03 -0.18 -1.09
CA ASP A 58 5.71 -0.03 0.33
C ASP A 58 6.55 -0.90 1.28
N THR A 59 6.63 -0.48 2.52
CA THR A 59 7.62 -1.03 3.47
C THR A 59 7.02 -1.41 4.83
N GLY A 60 5.71 -1.25 5.02
CA GLY A 60 5.04 -1.52 6.29
C GLY A 60 5.40 -0.51 7.39
N TRP A 61 5.01 -0.82 8.64
CA TRP A 61 5.24 0.04 9.82
C TRP A 61 6.72 0.25 10.18
N GLY A 62 7.60 -0.66 9.73
CA GLY A 62 8.97 -0.71 10.26
C GLY A 62 9.03 -1.22 11.70
N ASP A 63 10.14 -0.93 12.39
CA ASP A 63 10.44 -1.44 13.73
C ASP A 63 10.97 -0.37 14.71
N LYS A 64 10.93 0.89 14.30
CA LYS A 64 11.59 1.97 15.06
C LYS A 64 10.75 2.61 16.16
N GLN A 65 9.43 2.46 16.14
CA GLN A 65 8.53 2.94 17.19
C GLN A 65 8.73 2.17 18.50
N ASP A 66 8.09 2.62 19.55
CA ASP A 66 8.13 1.94 20.83
C ASP A 66 7.11 0.78 20.93
N GLU A 67 7.28 -0.05 21.96
CA GLU A 67 6.37 -1.19 22.21
C GLU A 67 4.92 -0.75 22.46
N LYS A 68 4.70 0.44 23.02
CA LYS A 68 3.37 0.98 23.24
C LYS A 68 2.66 1.25 21.91
N PHE A 69 3.36 1.83 20.95
CA PHE A 69 2.86 2.05 19.60
C PHE A 69 2.43 0.74 18.95
N PHE A 70 3.32 -0.27 18.92
CA PHE A 70 3.01 -1.56 18.29
C PHE A 70 1.90 -2.33 18.98
N ARG A 71 1.69 -2.14 20.28
CA ARG A 71 0.52 -2.69 20.99
C ARG A 71 -0.79 -2.06 20.54
N HIS A 72 -0.81 -0.77 20.18
CA HIS A 72 -2.03 -0.11 19.69
C HIS A 72 -2.44 -0.58 18.29
N VAL A 73 -1.49 -0.90 17.43
CA VAL A 73 -1.77 -1.42 16.09
C VAL A 73 -1.86 -2.95 16.06
N TYR A 74 -1.66 -3.62 17.20
CA TYR A 74 -1.73 -5.09 17.32
C TYR A 74 -0.87 -5.82 16.27
N LEU A 75 0.35 -5.35 16.02
CA LEU A 75 1.24 -5.93 15.01
C LEU A 75 1.57 -7.38 15.31
N HIS A 76 1.38 -8.27 14.34
CA HIS A 76 1.61 -9.72 14.50
C HIS A 76 1.80 -10.43 13.16
N GLY A 77 2.28 -11.67 13.20
CA GLY A 77 2.40 -12.54 12.01
C GLY A 77 3.34 -11.99 10.94
N GLY A 78 3.17 -12.49 9.72
CA GLY A 78 3.97 -12.10 8.57
C GLY A 78 5.40 -12.63 8.58
N GLU A 79 6.20 -12.19 7.61
CA GLU A 79 7.59 -12.64 7.40
C GLU A 79 8.62 -11.63 7.95
N GLY A 80 8.19 -10.39 8.23
CA GLY A 80 9.06 -9.26 8.46
C GLY A 80 9.67 -8.71 7.15
N LEU A 81 9.91 -7.41 7.08
CA LEU A 81 10.38 -6.74 5.85
C LEU A 81 11.70 -7.35 5.34
N LEU A 82 12.76 -7.28 6.13
CA LEU A 82 14.09 -7.75 5.71
C LEU A 82 14.17 -9.27 5.57
N GLN A 83 13.41 -10.01 6.37
CA GLN A 83 13.34 -11.46 6.25
C GLN A 83 12.58 -11.89 4.98
N GLY A 84 11.50 -11.19 4.64
CA GLY A 84 10.75 -11.42 3.41
C GLY A 84 11.59 -11.20 2.16
N LEU A 85 12.40 -10.13 2.14
CA LEU A 85 13.39 -9.87 1.10
C LEU A 85 14.42 -11.00 1.02
N LYS A 86 15.04 -11.36 2.15
CA LYS A 86 16.06 -12.41 2.21
C LYS A 86 15.57 -13.76 1.71
N LYS A 87 14.34 -14.15 2.01
CA LYS A 87 13.73 -15.40 1.51
C LYS A 87 13.62 -15.41 -0.03
N ARG A 88 13.57 -14.23 -0.64
CA ARG A 88 13.48 -14.04 -2.11
C ARG A 88 14.84 -13.77 -2.76
N GLY A 89 15.92 -13.83 -1.94
CA GLY A 89 17.30 -13.69 -2.41
C GLY A 89 17.82 -12.26 -2.43
N TYR A 90 17.09 -11.30 -1.85
CA TYR A 90 17.49 -9.89 -1.81
C TYR A 90 17.97 -9.47 -0.41
N GLY A 91 19.08 -8.77 -0.35
CA GLY A 91 19.51 -7.97 0.80
C GLY A 91 18.96 -6.55 0.70
N ARG A 92 19.14 -5.76 1.75
CA ARG A 92 18.73 -4.35 1.76
C ARG A 92 19.58 -3.48 0.80
N GLU A 93 20.80 -3.91 0.53
CA GLU A 93 21.74 -3.26 -0.37
C GLU A 93 21.43 -3.54 -1.85
N ASP A 94 20.61 -4.57 -2.14
CA ASP A 94 20.23 -4.92 -3.50
C ASP A 94 19.03 -4.08 -3.99
N ILE A 95 18.26 -3.49 -3.07
CA ILE A 95 17.11 -2.66 -3.43
C ILE A 95 17.60 -1.34 -4.01
N THR A 96 17.29 -1.10 -5.27
CA THR A 96 17.70 0.12 -6.00
C THR A 96 16.66 1.23 -5.88
N ASP A 97 15.39 0.85 -5.65
CA ASP A 97 14.27 1.78 -5.63
C ASP A 97 13.25 1.37 -4.56
N VAL A 98 12.79 2.34 -3.78
CA VAL A 98 11.64 2.19 -2.87
C VAL A 98 10.51 3.06 -3.41
N PHE A 99 9.43 2.44 -3.84
CA PHE A 99 8.24 3.13 -4.30
C PHE A 99 7.23 3.21 -3.16
N LEU A 100 6.98 4.40 -2.65
CA LEU A 100 6.00 4.63 -1.59
C LEU A 100 4.69 5.08 -2.22
N THR A 101 3.65 4.26 -2.09
CA THR A 101 2.31 4.62 -2.58
C THR A 101 1.87 5.94 -1.95
N HIS A 102 2.09 6.09 -0.66
CA HIS A 102 1.90 7.31 0.11
C HIS A 102 2.68 7.27 1.44
N LEU A 103 2.60 8.32 2.23
CA LEU A 103 3.45 8.48 3.42
C LEU A 103 2.74 8.17 4.75
N HIS A 104 1.60 7.48 4.76
CA HIS A 104 1.08 6.93 6.00
C HIS A 104 2.05 5.91 6.59
N ALA A 105 2.10 5.84 7.91
CA ALA A 105 3.16 5.14 8.63
C ALA A 105 3.21 3.62 8.36
N ASP A 106 2.09 3.01 8.01
CA ASP A 106 2.00 1.59 7.65
C ASP A 106 2.44 1.27 6.22
N HIS A 107 2.72 2.29 5.40
CA HIS A 107 3.28 2.17 4.05
C HIS A 107 4.76 2.55 4.00
N CYS A 108 5.12 3.68 4.61
CA CYS A 108 6.48 4.22 4.53
C CYS A 108 7.38 3.89 5.72
N GLY A 109 6.82 3.36 6.82
CA GLY A 109 7.53 3.21 8.08
C GLY A 109 8.81 2.38 8.00
N GLY A 110 8.82 1.32 7.20
CA GLY A 110 9.99 0.47 7.03
C GLY A 110 11.08 1.03 6.12
N ALA A 111 10.82 2.12 5.38
CA ALA A 111 11.82 2.78 4.55
C ALA A 111 12.95 3.45 5.37
N VAL A 112 12.65 3.73 6.64
CA VAL A 112 13.56 4.35 7.61
C VAL A 112 13.69 3.48 8.85
N ARG A 113 14.90 3.35 9.40
CA ARG A 113 15.20 2.59 10.61
C ARG A 113 16.02 3.41 11.60
N LYS A 114 16.11 2.94 12.85
CA LYS A 114 17.08 3.49 13.82
C LYS A 114 18.51 3.17 13.35
N LYS A 115 19.43 4.12 13.52
CA LYS A 115 20.87 3.86 13.30
C LYS A 115 21.35 2.76 14.22
N GLU A 116 22.17 1.86 13.70
CA GLU A 116 22.78 0.77 14.48
C GLU A 116 23.75 1.33 15.55
N ARG A 117 24.40 2.45 15.24
CA ARG A 117 25.30 3.13 16.16
C ARG A 117 24.96 4.61 16.24
N GLY A 118 24.89 5.14 17.46
CA GLY A 118 24.56 6.54 17.70
C GLY A 118 23.06 6.76 17.93
N LYS A 119 22.61 8.00 17.72
CA LYS A 119 21.21 8.42 17.82
C LYS A 119 20.68 8.81 16.44
N GLY A 120 19.38 8.72 16.25
CA GLY A 120 18.70 9.16 15.03
C GLY A 120 18.35 8.03 14.07
N TYR A 121 18.05 8.40 12.84
CA TYR A 121 17.49 7.51 11.83
C TYR A 121 18.36 7.50 10.57
N GLU A 122 18.21 6.44 9.77
CA GLU A 122 18.86 6.26 8.48
C GLU A 122 17.92 5.53 7.52
N LEU A 123 18.19 5.58 6.22
CA LEU A 123 17.44 4.79 5.25
C LEU A 123 17.67 3.29 5.52
N THR A 124 16.60 2.50 5.46
CA THR A 124 16.69 1.04 5.54
C THR A 124 17.42 0.49 4.32
N PHE A 125 17.23 1.10 3.16
CA PHE A 125 17.81 0.71 1.87
C PHE A 125 18.78 1.80 1.42
N PRO A 126 20.07 1.68 1.74
CA PRO A 126 21.02 2.79 1.62
C PRO A 126 21.33 3.20 0.18
N GLU A 127 21.18 2.27 -0.77
CA GLU A 127 21.44 2.50 -2.18
C GLU A 127 20.19 2.91 -2.97
N ALA A 128 19.01 2.85 -2.30
CA ALA A 128 17.74 3.03 -2.98
C ALA A 128 17.38 4.51 -3.17
N THR A 129 16.84 4.83 -4.34
CA THR A 129 16.08 6.05 -4.56
C THR A 129 14.66 5.84 -4.05
N CYS A 130 14.15 6.75 -3.20
CA CYS A 130 12.79 6.69 -2.69
C CYS A 130 11.87 7.56 -3.58
N HIS A 131 10.87 6.94 -4.19
CA HIS A 131 9.90 7.61 -5.05
C HIS A 131 8.63 7.92 -4.27
N VAL A 132 8.23 9.17 -4.24
CA VAL A 132 6.97 9.64 -3.65
C VAL A 132 6.40 10.78 -4.48
N SER A 133 5.09 10.95 -4.56
CA SER A 133 4.57 12.10 -5.29
C SER A 133 4.89 13.41 -4.54
N ARG A 134 5.20 14.46 -5.31
CA ARG A 134 5.44 15.80 -4.73
C ARG A 134 4.24 16.26 -3.92
N THR A 135 3.04 16.08 -4.45
CA THR A 135 1.79 16.44 -3.76
C THR A 135 1.66 15.73 -2.42
N GLN A 136 1.99 14.43 -2.35
CA GLN A 136 1.93 13.67 -1.11
C GLN A 136 2.95 14.16 -0.08
N LEU A 137 4.19 14.43 -0.51
CA LEU A 137 5.21 14.96 0.39
C LEU A 137 4.80 16.32 0.94
N GLU A 138 4.36 17.24 0.08
CA GLU A 138 3.89 18.57 0.51
C GLU A 138 2.69 18.50 1.44
N TRP A 139 1.80 17.53 1.24
CA TRP A 139 0.65 17.30 2.09
C TRP A 139 1.07 16.75 3.46
N ALA A 140 1.91 15.73 3.49
CA ALA A 140 2.38 15.08 4.71
C ALA A 140 3.14 16.03 5.65
N VAL A 141 3.99 16.92 5.10
CA VAL A 141 4.75 17.89 5.92
C VAL A 141 3.90 19.06 6.44
N LYS A 142 2.77 19.37 5.80
CA LYS A 142 1.83 20.39 6.29
C LYS A 142 1.03 19.93 7.49
N ASN A 143 0.92 18.63 7.64
CA ASN A 143 0.20 17.92 8.69
C ASN A 143 -1.14 18.55 9.08
N ASN A 144 -2.23 17.87 8.88
CA ASN A 144 -3.56 18.32 9.27
C ASN A 144 -4.08 17.50 10.46
N PRO A 145 -5.00 18.05 11.30
CA PRO A 145 -5.46 17.37 12.51
C PRO A 145 -6.12 16.00 12.27
N ARG A 146 -6.60 15.74 11.07
CA ARG A 146 -7.29 14.48 10.74
C ARG A 146 -6.32 13.31 10.50
N GLU A 147 -5.15 13.59 9.93
CA GLU A 147 -4.15 12.59 9.57
C GLU A 147 -2.88 12.69 10.41
N ALA A 148 -2.85 13.55 11.43
CA ALA A 148 -1.65 13.83 12.22
C ALA A 148 -0.98 12.57 12.77
N ASP A 149 -1.79 11.59 13.20
CA ASP A 149 -1.29 10.33 13.75
C ASP A 149 -0.81 9.34 12.67
N SER A 150 -1.10 9.61 11.40
CA SER A 150 -0.68 8.78 10.26
C SER A 150 0.67 9.20 9.68
N TYR A 151 1.06 10.48 9.85
CA TYR A 151 2.33 11.03 9.37
C TYR A 151 3.32 11.20 10.50
N LEU A 152 4.27 10.28 10.61
CA LEU A 152 5.30 10.33 11.66
C LEU A 152 6.55 11.04 11.15
N GLU A 153 7.00 12.07 11.87
CA GLU A 153 8.19 12.85 11.49
C GLU A 153 9.42 11.97 11.33
N GLU A 154 9.60 10.95 12.17
CA GLU A 154 10.71 9.99 12.10
C GLU A 154 10.66 9.07 10.88
N ASN A 155 9.56 9.03 10.13
CA ASN A 155 9.47 8.36 8.83
C ASN A 155 9.83 9.32 7.69
N ILE A 156 9.40 10.59 7.79
CA ILE A 156 9.39 11.54 6.68
C ILE A 156 10.67 12.38 6.63
N ILE A 157 11.08 12.93 7.77
CA ILE A 157 12.25 13.83 7.82
C ILE A 157 13.54 13.13 7.35
N PRO A 158 13.85 11.88 7.78
CA PRO A 158 15.03 11.20 7.27
C PRO A 158 15.01 10.90 5.78
N LEU A 159 13.82 10.70 5.18
CA LEU A 159 13.68 10.57 3.72
C LEU A 159 14.05 11.89 3.03
N ILE A 160 13.54 13.01 3.53
CA ILE A 160 13.85 14.34 2.98
C ILE A 160 15.36 14.63 3.10
N ASP A 161 15.94 14.39 4.27
CA ASP A 161 17.33 14.71 4.57
C ASP A 161 18.33 13.76 3.88
N SER A 162 17.88 12.62 3.38
CA SER A 162 18.73 11.61 2.76
C SER A 162 19.39 12.06 1.46
N GLY A 163 18.75 12.95 0.71
CA GLY A 163 19.11 13.29 -0.65
C GLY A 163 18.79 12.20 -1.70
N HIS A 164 18.08 11.13 -1.29
CA HIS A 164 17.69 10.00 -2.13
C HIS A 164 16.21 10.04 -2.54
N LEU A 165 15.52 11.19 -2.40
CA LEU A 165 14.15 11.35 -2.84
C LEU A 165 14.07 11.68 -4.33
N ASN A 166 13.21 10.95 -5.06
CA ASN A 166 12.68 11.32 -6.36
C ASN A 166 11.22 11.71 -6.21
N LEU A 167 10.88 12.93 -6.60
CA LEU A 167 9.52 13.47 -6.52
C LEU A 167 8.81 13.27 -7.85
N VAL A 168 7.78 12.43 -7.85
CA VAL A 168 6.92 12.17 -9.01
C VAL A 168 5.87 13.27 -9.09
N ASP A 169 5.80 13.96 -10.24
CA ASP A 169 4.93 15.12 -10.45
C ASP A 169 3.67 14.79 -11.24
N GLU A 170 3.73 13.78 -12.11
CA GLU A 170 2.65 13.39 -13.00
C GLU A 170 2.60 11.87 -13.21
N GLU A 171 1.51 11.39 -13.81
CA GLU A 171 1.38 9.99 -14.20
C GLU A 171 2.37 9.68 -15.33
N GLU A 172 3.21 8.66 -15.13
CA GLU A 172 4.26 8.30 -16.08
C GLU A 172 4.60 6.81 -16.05
N GLU A 173 5.31 6.34 -17.05
CA GLU A 173 6.06 5.08 -16.99
C GLU A 173 7.38 5.35 -16.25
N LEU A 174 7.39 5.10 -14.94
CA LEU A 174 8.55 5.37 -14.08
C LEU A 174 9.71 4.39 -14.34
N PHE A 175 9.36 3.13 -14.62
CA PHE A 175 10.31 2.08 -15.04
C PHE A 175 9.65 1.25 -16.15
N HIS A 176 10.45 0.54 -16.93
CA HIS A 176 9.91 -0.25 -18.03
C HIS A 176 8.81 -1.23 -17.57
N GLY A 177 7.60 -1.01 -18.06
CA GLY A 177 6.40 -1.76 -17.71
C GLY A 177 5.80 -1.40 -16.34
N PHE A 178 6.33 -0.39 -15.65
CA PHE A 178 5.83 0.07 -14.36
C PHE A 178 5.31 1.52 -14.48
N PHE A 179 4.02 1.65 -14.55
CA PHE A 179 3.31 2.93 -14.71
C PHE A 179 2.76 3.40 -13.36
N VAL A 180 2.73 4.70 -13.17
CA VAL A 180 2.20 5.34 -11.96
C VAL A 180 0.91 6.05 -12.30
N ARG A 181 -0.16 5.76 -11.55
CA ARG A 181 -1.39 6.57 -11.50
C ARG A 181 -1.41 7.36 -10.21
N ILE A 182 -1.83 8.62 -10.26
CA ILE A 182 -1.92 9.51 -9.09
C ILE A 182 -3.37 9.73 -8.70
N CYS A 183 -3.71 9.43 -7.45
CA CYS A 183 -5.03 9.60 -6.86
C CYS A 183 -4.99 10.62 -5.71
N TYR A 184 -6.14 11.21 -5.41
CA TYR A 184 -6.24 12.31 -4.45
C TYR A 184 -7.35 12.13 -3.42
N GLY A 185 -8.08 11.02 -3.49
CA GLY A 185 -9.24 10.77 -2.64
C GLY A 185 -8.88 10.26 -1.27
N HIS A 186 -8.09 9.19 -1.17
CA HIS A 186 -7.62 8.64 0.10
C HIS A 186 -6.73 9.65 0.82
N THR A 187 -5.66 10.04 0.18
CA THR A 187 -4.81 11.18 0.57
C THR A 187 -4.26 11.83 -0.69
N PRO A 188 -4.06 13.17 -0.74
CA PRO A 188 -3.56 13.84 -1.92
C PRO A 188 -2.22 13.29 -2.40
N GLY A 189 -2.16 12.82 -3.62
CA GLY A 189 -0.95 12.31 -4.24
C GLY A 189 -0.65 10.83 -3.98
N LEU A 190 -1.65 10.04 -3.56
CA LEU A 190 -1.55 8.57 -3.51
C LEU A 190 -1.15 8.02 -4.89
N MET A 191 -0.07 7.26 -4.97
CA MET A 191 0.42 6.64 -6.20
C MET A 191 0.02 5.17 -6.27
N ILE A 192 -0.60 4.77 -7.38
CA ILE A 192 -1.03 3.39 -7.64
C ILE A 192 -0.16 2.80 -8.77
N PRO A 193 0.64 1.74 -8.49
CA PRO A 193 1.39 1.04 -9.53
C PRO A 193 0.48 0.26 -10.47
N VAL A 194 0.65 0.48 -11.78
CA VAL A 194 0.03 -0.31 -12.87
C VAL A 194 1.16 -1.00 -13.64
N ILE A 195 1.23 -2.32 -13.54
CA ILE A 195 2.38 -3.11 -13.99
C ILE A 195 2.00 -3.98 -15.18
N LYS A 196 2.72 -3.82 -16.29
CA LYS A 196 2.61 -4.67 -17.46
C LYS A 196 3.53 -5.88 -17.30
N TYR A 197 2.93 -7.04 -17.08
CA TYR A 197 3.65 -8.29 -16.87
C TYR A 197 3.19 -9.36 -17.87
N LYS A 198 4.08 -9.72 -18.83
CA LYS A 198 3.73 -10.61 -19.94
C LYS A 198 2.51 -10.04 -20.71
N ASP A 199 1.44 -10.82 -20.81
CA ASP A 199 0.17 -10.46 -21.45
C ASP A 199 -0.86 -9.87 -20.45
N LYS A 200 -0.48 -9.63 -19.21
CA LYS A 200 -1.36 -9.18 -18.13
C LYS A 200 -1.04 -7.77 -17.69
N THR A 201 -2.04 -7.10 -17.12
CA THR A 201 -1.87 -5.84 -16.39
C THR A 201 -2.25 -6.08 -14.93
N LEU A 202 -1.33 -5.80 -14.03
CA LEU A 202 -1.54 -5.87 -12.59
C LEU A 202 -1.68 -4.46 -12.04
N VAL A 203 -2.59 -4.28 -11.09
CA VAL A 203 -2.74 -3.02 -10.34
C VAL A 203 -2.57 -3.32 -8.87
N TYR A 204 -1.50 -2.79 -8.27
CA TYR A 204 -1.34 -2.82 -6.82
C TYR A 204 -2.17 -1.69 -6.22
N THR A 205 -3.30 -2.06 -5.62
CA THR A 205 -4.40 -1.11 -5.35
C THR A 205 -4.14 -0.14 -4.20
N GLY A 206 -3.14 -0.43 -3.34
CA GLY A 206 -2.87 0.37 -2.15
C GLY A 206 -4.15 0.70 -1.39
N ASP A 207 -4.24 1.93 -0.92
CA ASP A 207 -5.39 2.39 -0.13
C ASP A 207 -6.53 2.99 -0.95
N LEU A 208 -6.42 3.04 -2.27
CA LEU A 208 -7.59 3.33 -3.12
C LEU A 208 -8.64 2.20 -3.03
N ILE A 209 -8.17 0.93 -2.98
CA ILE A 209 -9.02 -0.25 -2.77
C ILE A 209 -8.26 -1.23 -1.85
N PRO A 210 -8.32 -1.03 -0.52
CA PRO A 210 -7.44 -1.75 0.41
C PRO A 210 -7.72 -3.26 0.49
N THR A 211 -8.98 -3.67 0.27
CA THR A 211 -9.39 -5.08 0.31
C THR A 211 -10.43 -5.40 -0.75
N VAL A 212 -10.64 -6.68 -1.04
CA VAL A 212 -11.70 -7.14 -1.96
C VAL A 212 -13.11 -6.73 -1.50
N ALA A 213 -13.30 -6.53 -0.19
CA ALA A 213 -14.57 -6.06 0.36
C ALA A 213 -14.88 -4.60 -0.02
N HIS A 214 -13.88 -3.82 -0.43
CA HIS A 214 -14.02 -2.43 -0.88
C HIS A 214 -14.29 -2.29 -2.39
N LEU A 215 -14.47 -3.38 -3.14
CA LEU A 215 -14.85 -3.31 -4.56
C LEU A 215 -16.19 -2.62 -4.84
N PRO A 216 -17.24 -2.73 -3.97
CA PRO A 216 -18.41 -1.87 -4.15
C PRO A 216 -17.99 -0.39 -4.12
N VAL A 217 -18.28 0.36 -5.19
CA VAL A 217 -17.74 1.72 -5.41
C VAL A 217 -18.01 2.65 -4.21
N ILE A 218 -19.20 2.54 -3.59
CA ILE A 218 -19.59 3.38 -2.43
C ILE A 218 -19.03 2.90 -1.09
N TRP A 219 -18.30 1.75 -1.06
CA TRP A 219 -17.66 1.26 0.16
C TRP A 219 -16.25 1.81 0.23
N ASN A 220 -16.06 2.86 1.01
CA ASN A 220 -14.80 3.53 1.23
C ASN A 220 -14.51 3.69 2.72
N MET A 221 -13.30 4.10 3.05
CA MET A 221 -12.84 4.22 4.42
C MET A 221 -13.23 5.56 5.05
N SER A 222 -13.34 5.60 6.38
CA SER A 222 -13.35 6.88 7.13
C SER A 222 -12.00 7.59 7.07
N TYR A 223 -10.94 6.87 6.71
CA TYR A 223 -9.59 7.44 6.51
C TYR A 223 -9.48 8.25 5.21
N ASP A 224 -10.40 8.06 4.26
CA ASP A 224 -10.39 8.82 3.00
C ASP A 224 -10.69 10.30 3.26
N ILE A 225 -9.71 11.16 2.95
CA ILE A 225 -9.82 12.62 3.19
C ILE A 225 -10.91 13.21 2.30
N GLU A 226 -10.93 12.81 1.03
CA GLU A 226 -11.88 13.26 0.02
C GLU A 226 -12.75 12.07 -0.46
N SER A 227 -13.63 11.58 0.43
CA SER A 227 -14.43 10.35 0.21
C SER A 227 -15.14 10.30 -1.15
N LEU A 228 -15.71 11.41 -1.63
CA LEU A 228 -16.38 11.45 -2.94
C LEU A 228 -15.37 11.28 -4.08
N LYS A 229 -14.19 11.84 -3.92
CA LYS A 229 -13.11 11.71 -4.90
C LYS A 229 -12.57 10.28 -4.93
N THR A 230 -12.38 9.62 -3.75
CA THR A 230 -12.06 8.18 -3.69
C THR A 230 -13.08 7.34 -4.45
N ILE A 231 -14.38 7.64 -4.29
CA ILE A 231 -15.46 6.94 -5.00
C ILE A 231 -15.30 7.09 -6.52
N ASP A 232 -15.06 8.30 -7.01
CA ASP A 232 -14.90 8.60 -8.44
C ASP A 232 -13.65 7.92 -9.02
N GLU A 233 -12.49 8.08 -8.37
CA GLU A 233 -11.20 7.50 -8.80
C GLU A 233 -11.26 5.97 -8.80
N LYS A 234 -11.82 5.37 -7.74
CA LYS A 234 -12.04 3.94 -7.66
C LYS A 234 -12.99 3.45 -8.74
N GLY A 235 -14.09 4.18 -8.99
CA GLY A 235 -15.04 3.84 -10.05
C GLY A 235 -14.39 3.81 -11.42
N GLN A 236 -13.55 4.79 -11.74
CA GLN A 236 -12.79 4.86 -12.99
C GLN A 236 -11.80 3.70 -13.11
N LEU A 237 -11.00 3.45 -12.06
CA LEU A 237 -10.05 2.34 -12.05
C LEU A 237 -10.72 0.98 -12.23
N LEU A 238 -11.84 0.74 -11.54
CA LEU A 238 -12.57 -0.52 -11.62
C LEU A 238 -13.18 -0.75 -13.02
N GLN A 239 -13.67 0.31 -13.66
CA GLN A 239 -14.20 0.22 -15.02
C GLN A 239 -13.09 -0.11 -16.03
N GLU A 240 -11.97 0.60 -15.96
CA GLU A 240 -10.79 0.36 -16.78
C GLU A 240 -10.24 -1.06 -16.56
N ALA A 241 -10.13 -1.49 -15.30
CA ALA A 241 -9.65 -2.81 -14.95
C ALA A 241 -10.57 -3.94 -15.45
N LEU A 242 -11.89 -3.72 -15.42
CA LEU A 242 -12.86 -4.66 -15.99
C LEU A 242 -12.71 -4.77 -17.51
N GLU A 243 -12.65 -3.65 -18.22
CA GLU A 243 -12.51 -3.61 -19.69
C GLU A 243 -11.16 -4.17 -20.15
N GLY A 244 -10.09 -3.86 -19.42
CA GLY A 244 -8.74 -4.33 -19.71
C GLY A 244 -8.40 -5.72 -19.16
N ASN A 245 -9.32 -6.39 -18.48
CA ASN A 245 -9.09 -7.66 -17.78
C ASN A 245 -7.88 -7.61 -16.85
N TYR A 246 -7.77 -6.51 -16.07
CA TYR A 246 -6.66 -6.33 -15.13
C TYR A 246 -6.80 -7.26 -13.93
N ILE A 247 -5.67 -7.55 -13.30
CA ILE A 247 -5.59 -8.26 -12.04
C ILE A 247 -5.36 -7.21 -10.93
N LEU A 248 -6.26 -7.14 -9.97
CA LEU A 248 -6.07 -6.32 -8.78
C LEU A 248 -5.27 -7.09 -7.74
N VAL A 249 -4.27 -6.43 -7.14
CA VAL A 249 -3.42 -6.96 -6.07
C VAL A 249 -3.68 -6.13 -4.82
N PHE A 250 -4.16 -6.77 -3.75
CA PHE A 250 -4.57 -6.10 -2.52
C PHE A 250 -3.47 -6.09 -1.47
N GLN A 251 -3.16 -4.91 -0.96
CA GLN A 251 -2.17 -4.74 0.11
C GLN A 251 -2.68 -5.23 1.46
N HIS A 252 -3.93 -4.90 1.80
CA HIS A 252 -4.46 -5.04 3.15
C HIS A 252 -5.45 -6.20 3.34
N ASP A 253 -5.85 -6.91 2.29
CA ASP A 253 -6.83 -8.00 2.43
C ASP A 253 -6.20 -9.23 3.12
N GLU A 254 -6.78 -9.66 4.25
CA GLU A 254 -6.28 -10.82 5.01
C GLU A 254 -6.37 -12.14 4.21
N HIS A 255 -7.39 -12.25 3.34
CA HIS A 255 -7.78 -13.54 2.74
C HIS A 255 -7.59 -13.59 1.22
N THR A 256 -7.49 -12.44 0.56
CA THR A 256 -7.42 -12.34 -0.90
C THR A 256 -6.20 -11.54 -1.33
N GLU A 257 -5.26 -12.19 -2.00
CA GLU A 257 -4.11 -11.46 -2.56
C GLU A 257 -4.46 -10.79 -3.87
N CYS A 258 -5.17 -11.52 -4.75
CA CYS A 258 -5.49 -11.06 -6.10
C CYS A 258 -6.91 -11.42 -6.51
N CYS A 259 -7.47 -10.63 -7.42
CA CYS A 259 -8.69 -10.99 -8.11
C CYS A 259 -8.74 -10.46 -9.55
N THR A 260 -9.53 -11.13 -10.39
CA THR A 260 -10.11 -10.56 -11.61
C THR A 260 -11.50 -9.99 -11.33
N LEU A 261 -12.05 -9.25 -12.28
CA LEU A 261 -13.32 -8.55 -12.11
C LEU A 261 -14.40 -9.09 -13.05
N GLU A 262 -15.66 -8.94 -12.63
CA GLU A 262 -16.84 -9.13 -13.47
C GLU A 262 -17.91 -8.08 -13.18
N MET A 263 -18.74 -7.81 -14.19
CA MET A 263 -19.95 -6.98 -14.01
C MET A 263 -21.09 -7.85 -13.50
N THR A 264 -21.71 -7.42 -12.41
CA THR A 264 -22.90 -8.05 -11.84
C THR A 264 -24.06 -7.05 -11.80
N PRO A 265 -25.32 -7.49 -11.55
CA PRO A 265 -26.44 -6.57 -11.32
C PRO A 265 -26.23 -5.60 -10.14
N LYS A 266 -25.26 -5.89 -9.26
CA LYS A 266 -24.87 -5.04 -8.12
C LYS A 266 -23.60 -4.23 -8.38
N GLY A 267 -23.16 -4.10 -9.65
CA GLY A 267 -21.94 -3.44 -10.07
C GLY A 267 -20.74 -4.38 -10.14
N ILE A 268 -19.54 -3.83 -10.30
CA ILE A 268 -18.28 -4.58 -10.45
C ILE A 268 -17.96 -5.33 -9.16
N ARG A 269 -17.60 -6.61 -9.28
CA ARG A 269 -17.23 -7.53 -8.19
C ARG A 269 -16.04 -8.40 -8.59
N ALA A 270 -15.41 -9.04 -7.61
CA ALA A 270 -14.41 -10.07 -7.88
C ALA A 270 -15.07 -11.26 -8.59
N LYS A 271 -14.47 -11.66 -9.72
CA LYS A 271 -14.86 -12.87 -10.48
C LYS A 271 -14.12 -14.08 -9.92
N GLU A 272 -12.79 -14.03 -9.95
CA GLU A 272 -11.91 -15.07 -9.43
C GLU A 272 -10.98 -14.46 -8.39
N LYS A 273 -10.72 -15.20 -7.31
CA LYS A 273 -9.78 -14.84 -6.25
C LYS A 273 -8.69 -15.90 -6.20
N PHE A 274 -7.44 -15.47 -6.13
CA PHE A 274 -6.31 -16.38 -6.18
C PHE A 274 -5.08 -15.81 -5.49
N LEU A 275 -4.08 -16.66 -5.24
CA LEU A 275 -2.80 -16.27 -4.71
C LEU A 275 -1.93 -15.65 -5.82
N PHE A 276 -1.07 -14.73 -5.44
CA PHE A 276 -0.19 -14.01 -6.38
C PHE A 276 0.74 -14.97 -7.16
N GLU A 277 1.20 -16.04 -6.53
CA GLU A 277 2.04 -17.05 -7.17
C GLU A 277 1.39 -17.72 -8.40
N ASN A 278 0.06 -17.68 -8.52
CA ASN A 278 -0.65 -18.21 -9.68
C ASN A 278 -0.63 -17.27 -10.90
N ILE A 279 -0.04 -16.06 -10.77
CA ILE A 279 0.12 -15.10 -11.86
C ILE A 279 1.44 -15.34 -12.61
N ILE A 280 2.50 -15.67 -11.86
CA ILE A 280 3.91 -15.70 -12.30
C ILE A 280 4.32 -17.02 -12.95
#